data_28fa6b19df49db1aa1123cc81c857ddb
#
_entry.id   28fa6b19df49db1aa1123cc81c857ddb
#
_cell.length_a   1.000
_cell.length_b   1.000
_cell.length_c   1.000
_cell.angle_alpha   90.00
_cell.angle_beta   90.00
_cell.angle_gamma   90.00
#
_symmetry.space_group_name_H-M   'P 1'
#
loop_
_entity.id
_entity.type
_entity.pdbx_description
1 polymer ?
#
loop_
_entity_poly.entity_id
_entity_poly.type
_entity_poly.pdbx_seq_one_letter_code
_entity_poly.pdbx_strand_id
1 'polypeptide(L)'
;NVTARMRSPYVKVFEEERELTVVLLVDVSRSRLFGTVGTSRKDMLAEIAAVLSFSAIINNDKVGALFFSDKVEKFIPPKKGRSHLLHIIREIIEFEPSSDGTDISEALRYLTNAIKKKCAAFLLSDMLDVNKDGSPRYEEALKVAVNRHDLSVIEVFDPRERSIPNVG
;
A
#
# COMPACT_ATOMS: atom_id res chain seq x y z
N ASN A 1 12.58 10.50 46.90
CA ASN A 1 12.26 10.26 46.72
C ASN A 1 12.09 10.09 46.11
N VAL A 2 12.12 9.94 46.05
CA VAL A 2 11.79 9.63 45.67
C VAL A 2 11.63 9.33 44.94
N THR A 3 11.75 9.04 44.93
CA THR A 3 11.45 8.72 44.51
C THR A 3 11.19 8.66 43.79
N ALA A 4 11.08 8.62 44.01
CA ALA A 4 10.72 8.54 43.52
C ALA A 4 10.68 8.76 42.79
N ARG A 5 10.91 8.73 42.94
CA ARG A 5 10.78 8.98 42.39
C ARG A 5 10.87 8.88 41.41
N MET A 6 11.06 8.75 41.29
CA MET A 6 10.88 8.55 40.42
C MET A 6 11.00 7.94 39.72
N ARG A 7 11.06 7.59 39.87
CA ARG A 7 10.92 6.94 39.27
C ARG A 7 10.76 6.74 38.29
N SER A 8 10.85 6.67 37.98
CA SER A 8 10.60 6.47 37.06
C SER A 8 10.10 6.54 36.13
N PRO A 9 9.90 6.38 36.00
CA PRO A 9 8.93 6.19 35.06
C PRO A 9 8.90 6.83 33.83
N TYR A 10 9.51 7.33 33.53
CA TYR A 10 9.47 8.22 32.59
C TYR A 10 10.09 7.86 31.40
N VAL A 11 11.17 7.37 31.50
CA VAL A 11 11.96 7.09 30.34
C VAL A 11 11.26 6.24 29.37
N LYS A 12 10.57 5.27 29.84
CA LYS A 12 9.94 4.33 28.98
C LYS A 12 8.93 4.92 28.08
N VAL A 13 8.40 6.00 28.47
CA VAL A 13 7.38 6.58 27.69
C VAL A 13 7.87 7.14 26.41
N PHE A 14 9.10 7.49 26.38
CA PHE A 14 9.61 8.17 25.23
C PHE A 14 9.69 7.33 24.02
N GLU A 15 9.84 6.07 24.18
CA GLU A 15 9.97 5.24 23.04
C GLU A 15 8.75 5.21 22.22
N GLU A 16 7.64 5.50 22.85
CA GLU A 16 6.42 5.45 22.12
C GLU A 16 6.18 6.64 21.28
N GLU A 17 7.03 7.61 21.41
CA GLU A 17 6.93 8.78 20.60
C GLU A 17 7.47 8.57 19.21
N ARG A 18 8.02 7.41 18.92
CA ARG A 18 8.62 7.16 17.64
C ARG A 18 7.59 7.20 16.54
N GLU A 19 7.86 7.97 15.51
CA GLU A 19 7.04 8.07 14.32
C GLU A 19 7.23 6.84 13.48
N LEU A 20 6.14 6.35 12.94
CA LEU A 20 6.21 5.31 11.93
C LEU A 20 5.83 5.91 10.59
N THR A 21 6.25 5.25 9.54
CA THR A 21 5.87 5.61 8.18
C THR A 21 5.08 4.46 7.59
N VAL A 22 3.93 4.78 7.04
CA VAL A 22 3.07 3.82 6.36
C VAL A 22 3.05 4.17 4.89
N VAL A 23 3.28 3.19 4.02
CA VAL A 23 3.24 3.41 2.58
C VAL A 23 2.26 2.43 1.96
N LEU A 24 1.33 2.95 1.17
CA LEU A 24 0.35 2.14 0.45
C LEU A 24 0.84 1.95 -0.97
N LEU A 25 0.98 0.70 -1.39
CA LEU A 25 1.31 0.37 -2.77
C LEU A 25 0.02 -0.04 -3.45
N VAL A 26 -0.49 0.82 -4.31
CA VAL A 26 -1.83 0.68 -4.85
C VAL A 26 -1.77 0.28 -6.31
N ASP A 27 -2.30 -0.90 -6.61
CA ASP A 27 -2.38 -1.42 -7.97
C ASP A 27 -3.53 -0.73 -8.67
N VAL A 28 -3.21 0.20 -9.56
CA VAL A 28 -4.23 0.96 -10.30
C VAL A 28 -4.44 0.42 -11.70
N SER A 29 -3.88 -0.75 -12.03
CA SER A 29 -4.05 -1.33 -13.34
C SER A 29 -5.53 -1.60 -13.60
N ARG A 30 -5.93 -1.51 -14.86
CA ARG A 30 -7.34 -1.64 -15.20
C ARG A 30 -7.76 -3.09 -15.22
N SER A 31 -9.04 -3.31 -14.88
CA SER A 31 -9.61 -4.61 -15.06
C SER A 31 -9.63 -4.94 -16.54
N ARG A 32 -9.26 -6.15 -16.87
CA ARG A 32 -9.27 -6.60 -18.26
C ARG A 32 -10.64 -7.04 -18.75
N LEU A 33 -11.59 -7.13 -17.81
CA LEU A 33 -12.88 -7.72 -18.16
C LEU A 33 -13.91 -6.68 -18.56
N PHE A 34 -14.20 -5.75 -17.67
CA PHE A 34 -15.23 -4.74 -17.94
C PHE A 34 -14.89 -3.44 -17.23
N GLY A 35 -15.31 -2.32 -17.81
CA GLY A 35 -15.08 -1.02 -17.21
C GLY A 35 -15.81 -0.84 -15.89
N THR A 36 -17.03 -1.37 -15.79
CA THR A 36 -17.80 -1.25 -14.57
C THR A 36 -17.16 -2.00 -13.42
N VAL A 37 -16.52 -3.11 -13.72
CA VAL A 37 -15.82 -3.88 -12.71
C VAL A 37 -14.66 -3.05 -12.16
N GLY A 38 -13.98 -2.31 -13.03
CA GLY A 38 -12.88 -1.44 -12.61
C GLY A 38 -13.32 -0.37 -11.64
N THR A 39 -14.52 0.16 -11.81
CA THR A 39 -15.05 1.16 -10.90
C THR A 39 -15.25 0.59 -9.51
N SER A 40 -15.81 -0.60 -9.43
CA SER A 40 -16.00 -1.28 -8.15
C SER A 40 -14.66 -1.52 -7.45
N ARG A 41 -13.64 -1.86 -8.21
CA ARG A 41 -12.32 -2.09 -7.67
C ARG A 41 -11.71 -0.80 -7.10
N LYS A 42 -11.89 0.32 -7.80
CA LYS A 42 -11.44 1.62 -7.29
C LYS A 42 -12.09 1.93 -5.95
N ASP A 43 -13.37 1.66 -5.81
CA ASP A 43 -14.08 1.92 -4.57
C ASP A 43 -13.52 1.07 -3.44
N MET A 44 -13.24 -0.20 -3.70
CA MET A 44 -12.65 -1.07 -2.70
C MET A 44 -11.26 -0.59 -2.29
N LEU A 45 -10.44 -0.18 -3.24
CA LEU A 45 -9.11 0.32 -2.96
C LEU A 45 -9.17 1.59 -2.12
N ALA A 46 -10.07 2.50 -2.47
CA ALA A 46 -10.22 3.74 -1.72
C ALA A 46 -10.68 3.48 -0.29
N GLU A 47 -11.58 2.53 -0.10
CA GLU A 47 -12.09 2.20 1.22
C GLU A 47 -11.01 1.60 2.10
N ILE A 48 -10.23 0.66 1.56
CA ILE A 48 -9.15 0.03 2.31
C ILE A 48 -8.09 1.06 2.64
N ALA A 49 -7.73 1.90 1.67
CA ALA A 49 -6.74 2.94 1.89
C ALA A 49 -7.20 3.92 2.95
N ALA A 50 -8.50 4.25 2.97
CA ALA A 50 -9.04 5.15 3.98
C ALA A 50 -8.89 4.57 5.38
N VAL A 51 -9.22 3.30 5.55
CA VAL A 51 -9.12 2.65 6.85
C VAL A 51 -7.68 2.61 7.35
N LEU A 52 -6.75 2.19 6.49
CA LEU A 52 -5.35 2.09 6.86
C LEU A 52 -4.75 3.46 7.16
N SER A 53 -5.06 4.44 6.32
CA SER A 53 -4.50 5.79 6.48
C SER A 53 -5.08 6.48 7.71
N PHE A 54 -6.37 6.28 7.97
CA PHE A 54 -7.00 6.89 9.13
C PHE A 54 -6.39 6.35 10.42
N SER A 55 -6.15 5.05 10.45
CA SER A 55 -5.49 4.44 11.59
C SER A 55 -4.11 5.04 11.83
N ALA A 56 -3.34 5.23 10.76
CA ALA A 56 -2.02 5.82 10.87
C ALA A 56 -2.09 7.25 11.39
N ILE A 57 -3.08 8.01 10.94
CA ILE A 57 -3.22 9.39 11.36
C ILE A 57 -3.59 9.51 12.83
N ILE A 58 -4.44 8.62 13.31
CA ILE A 58 -4.78 8.59 14.73
C ILE A 58 -3.52 8.38 15.57
N ASN A 59 -2.59 7.57 15.06
CA ASN A 59 -1.32 7.31 15.74
C ASN A 59 -0.26 8.36 15.45
N ASN A 60 -0.62 9.41 14.70
CA ASN A 60 0.30 10.49 14.33
C ASN A 60 1.46 10.00 13.48
N ASP A 61 1.21 9.02 12.63
CA ASP A 61 2.20 8.49 11.71
C ASP A 61 2.14 9.20 10.36
N LYS A 62 3.19 9.03 9.56
CA LYS A 62 3.20 9.54 8.20
C LYS A 62 2.61 8.50 7.26
N VAL A 63 1.91 8.96 6.22
CA VAL A 63 1.33 8.07 5.21
C VAL A 63 1.73 8.55 3.84
N GLY A 64 2.24 7.64 3.03
CA GLY A 64 2.50 7.89 1.63
C GLY A 64 1.81 6.86 0.76
N ALA A 65 1.84 7.07 -0.54
CA ALA A 65 1.20 6.15 -1.47
C ALA A 65 1.98 6.05 -2.76
N LEU A 66 2.04 4.86 -3.31
CA LEU A 66 2.68 4.58 -4.59
C LEU A 66 1.65 3.92 -5.48
N PHE A 67 1.31 4.57 -6.59
CA PHE A 67 0.35 4.02 -7.55
C PHE A 67 1.14 3.36 -8.67
N PHE A 68 0.75 2.15 -9.05
CA PHE A 68 1.47 1.43 -10.10
C PHE A 68 0.54 0.63 -11.01
N SER A 69 0.98 0.47 -12.22
CA SER A 69 0.41 -0.44 -13.20
C SER A 69 1.56 -1.38 -13.60
N ASP A 70 1.95 -1.44 -14.87
CA ASP A 70 3.18 -2.13 -15.26
C ASP A 70 4.41 -1.25 -15.03
N LYS A 71 4.21 -0.09 -14.46
CA LYS A 71 5.25 0.85 -14.09
C LYS A 71 4.76 1.68 -12.91
N VAL A 72 5.65 2.41 -12.28
CA VAL A 72 5.26 3.35 -11.24
C VAL A 72 4.57 4.53 -11.93
N GLU A 73 3.32 4.79 -11.54
CA GLU A 73 2.54 5.85 -12.15
C GLU A 73 2.62 7.15 -11.34
N LYS A 74 2.62 7.04 -10.03
CA LYS A 74 2.67 8.21 -9.17
C LYS A 74 3.15 7.84 -7.79
N PHE A 75 3.98 8.70 -7.20
CA PHE A 75 4.43 8.52 -5.83
C PHE A 75 4.05 9.75 -5.02
N ILE A 76 3.32 9.53 -3.93
CA ILE A 76 2.96 10.58 -2.98
C ILE A 76 3.80 10.35 -1.75
N PRO A 77 4.78 11.24 -1.47
CA PRO A 77 5.69 11.02 -0.34
C PRO A 77 4.95 11.01 0.99
N PRO A 78 5.47 10.29 1.99
CA PRO A 78 4.83 10.22 3.29
C PRO A 78 4.79 11.58 3.98
N LYS A 79 3.62 11.93 4.50
CA LYS A 79 3.41 13.13 5.31
C LYS A 79 2.34 12.84 6.33
N LYS A 80 2.29 13.67 7.37
CA LYS A 80 1.29 13.57 8.41
C LYS A 80 0.06 14.39 8.07
N GLY A 81 -1.04 14.07 8.70
CA GLY A 81 -2.20 14.95 8.75
C GLY A 81 -3.35 14.53 7.87
N ARG A 82 -4.51 15.04 8.24
CA ARG A 82 -5.76 14.69 7.59
C ARG A 82 -5.84 15.17 6.14
N SER A 83 -5.31 16.36 5.85
CA SER A 83 -5.33 16.87 4.47
C SER A 83 -4.60 15.93 3.53
N HIS A 84 -3.48 15.39 4.01
CA HIS A 84 -2.68 14.49 3.20
C HIS A 84 -3.41 13.18 2.95
N LEU A 85 -4.11 12.69 3.98
CA LEU A 85 -4.92 11.49 3.86
C LEU A 85 -6.01 11.69 2.81
N LEU A 86 -6.71 12.80 2.87
CA LEU A 86 -7.77 13.09 1.92
C LEU A 86 -7.24 13.23 0.51
N HIS A 87 -6.03 13.79 0.38
CA HIS A 87 -5.38 13.87 -0.92
C HIS A 87 -5.13 12.48 -1.51
N ILE A 88 -4.62 11.56 -0.69
CA ILE A 88 -4.35 10.20 -1.15
C ILE A 88 -5.64 9.52 -1.59
N ILE A 89 -6.70 9.63 -0.81
CA ILE A 89 -7.96 8.98 -1.13
C ILE A 89 -8.53 9.53 -2.43
N ARG A 90 -8.48 10.86 -2.59
CA ARG A 90 -8.96 11.49 -3.82
C ARG A 90 -8.19 11.02 -5.03
N GLU A 91 -6.86 10.89 -4.88
CA GLU A 91 -6.03 10.41 -5.98
C GLU A 91 -6.40 8.99 -6.38
N ILE A 92 -6.69 8.13 -5.42
CA ILE A 92 -7.09 6.76 -5.74
C ILE A 92 -8.37 6.75 -6.57
N ILE A 93 -9.33 7.55 -6.17
CA ILE A 93 -10.64 7.57 -6.83
C ILE A 93 -10.54 8.15 -8.24
N GLU A 94 -9.73 9.18 -8.41
CA GLU A 94 -9.66 9.93 -9.67
C GLU A 94 -8.55 9.46 -10.61
N PHE A 95 -7.66 8.60 -10.15
CA PHE A 95 -6.50 8.25 -10.93
C PHE A 95 -6.85 7.43 -12.16
N GLU A 96 -6.29 7.82 -13.30
CA GLU A 96 -6.43 7.05 -14.54
C GLU A 96 -5.04 6.55 -14.94
N PRO A 97 -4.83 5.24 -14.92
CA PRO A 97 -3.51 4.70 -15.25
C PRO A 97 -3.21 4.87 -16.74
N SER A 98 -1.94 4.99 -17.04
CA SER A 98 -1.51 5.13 -18.44
C SER A 98 -1.32 3.78 -19.11
N SER A 99 -1.45 2.69 -18.35
CA SER A 99 -1.24 1.34 -18.88
C SER A 99 -2.21 0.37 -18.22
N ASP A 100 -2.55 -0.67 -18.95
CA ASP A 100 -3.46 -1.71 -18.46
C ASP A 100 -2.73 -2.85 -17.76
N GLY A 101 -1.41 -2.96 -17.96
CA GLY A 101 -0.65 -4.06 -17.42
C GLY A 101 -0.31 -3.88 -15.95
N THR A 102 0.24 -4.93 -15.37
CA THR A 102 0.62 -4.96 -13.95
C THR A 102 2.04 -5.48 -13.80
N ASP A 103 2.88 -4.75 -13.06
CA ASP A 103 4.21 -5.23 -12.70
C ASP A 103 4.47 -4.87 -11.24
N ILE A 104 4.18 -5.84 -10.37
CA ILE A 104 4.33 -5.66 -8.93
C ILE A 104 5.80 -5.47 -8.55
N SER A 105 6.71 -6.10 -9.28
CA SER A 105 8.15 -5.98 -9.01
C SER A 105 8.62 -4.54 -9.10
N GLU A 106 8.10 -3.80 -10.07
CA GLU A 106 8.49 -2.40 -10.23
C GLU A 106 8.09 -1.57 -9.01
N ALA A 107 6.89 -1.81 -8.50
CA ALA A 107 6.42 -1.11 -7.31
C ALA A 107 7.29 -1.43 -6.10
N LEU A 108 7.61 -2.71 -5.92
CA LEU A 108 8.41 -3.14 -4.77
C LEU A 108 9.83 -2.60 -4.86
N ARG A 109 10.41 -2.58 -6.04
CA ARG A 109 11.76 -2.01 -6.22
C ARG A 109 11.77 -0.52 -5.94
N TYR A 110 10.74 0.17 -6.40
CA TYR A 110 10.64 1.60 -6.14
C TYR A 110 10.53 1.88 -4.64
N LEU A 111 9.71 1.11 -3.94
CA LEU A 111 9.58 1.24 -2.50
C LEU A 111 10.94 1.10 -1.81
N THR A 112 11.67 0.05 -2.17
CA THR A 112 12.96 -0.23 -1.57
C THR A 112 13.96 0.90 -1.83
N ASN A 113 13.91 1.51 -3.01
CA ASN A 113 14.82 2.57 -3.38
C ASN A 113 14.41 3.92 -2.80
N ALA A 114 13.12 4.20 -2.71
CA ALA A 114 12.65 5.51 -2.27
C ALA A 114 12.60 5.66 -0.76
N ILE A 115 12.29 4.57 -0.05
CA ILE A 115 12.15 4.61 1.41
C ILE A 115 13.29 3.81 2.02
N LYS A 116 14.26 4.53 2.59
CA LYS A 116 15.45 3.87 3.11
C LYS A 116 15.26 3.30 4.50
N LYS A 117 14.47 3.96 5.34
CA LYS A 117 14.19 3.44 6.66
C LYS A 117 13.07 2.42 6.59
N LYS A 118 13.05 1.51 7.54
CA LYS A 118 11.99 0.51 7.61
C LYS A 118 10.64 1.20 7.76
N CYS A 119 9.68 0.81 6.96
CA CYS A 119 8.31 1.34 7.04
C CYS A 119 7.32 0.19 7.06
N ALA A 120 6.08 0.49 7.40
CA ALA A 120 4.99 -0.44 7.27
C ALA A 120 4.39 -0.24 5.88
N ALA A 121 4.51 -1.24 5.03
CA ALA A 121 4.04 -1.15 3.65
C ALA A 121 2.86 -2.09 3.43
N PHE A 122 1.85 -1.61 2.72
CA PHE A 122 0.66 -2.41 2.40
C PHE A 122 0.52 -2.48 0.89
N LEU A 123 0.60 -3.68 0.36
CA LEU A 123 0.44 -3.89 -1.08
C LEU A 123 -1.01 -4.27 -1.36
N LEU A 124 -1.71 -3.39 -2.07
CA LEU A 124 -3.13 -3.56 -2.40
C LEU A 124 -3.24 -3.92 -3.86
N SER A 125 -3.49 -5.19 -4.17
CA SER A 125 -3.49 -5.68 -5.54
C SER A 125 -4.25 -6.99 -5.62
N ASP A 126 -4.72 -7.35 -6.80
CA ASP A 126 -5.28 -8.68 -7.00
C ASP A 126 -4.18 -9.74 -7.16
N MET A 127 -2.92 -9.30 -7.18
CA MET A 127 -1.76 -10.17 -7.24
C MET A 127 -1.67 -11.01 -8.52
N LEU A 128 -2.39 -10.61 -9.57
CA LEU A 128 -2.39 -11.35 -10.84
C LEU A 128 -1.25 -10.84 -11.72
N ASP A 129 -0.05 -11.28 -11.43
CA ASP A 129 1.15 -10.88 -12.14
C ASP A 129 2.06 -12.11 -12.17
N VAL A 130 1.87 -12.92 -13.20
CA VAL A 130 2.51 -14.23 -13.25
C VAL A 130 3.29 -14.42 -14.53
N ASN A 131 4.23 -15.33 -14.47
CA ASN A 131 5.00 -15.78 -15.62
C ASN A 131 4.13 -16.72 -16.48
N LYS A 132 4.67 -17.11 -17.62
CA LYS A 132 3.95 -18.03 -18.51
C LYS A 132 3.66 -19.37 -17.85
N ASP A 133 4.48 -19.77 -16.91
CA ASP A 133 4.29 -21.03 -16.21
C ASP A 133 3.39 -20.90 -14.99
N GLY A 134 2.85 -19.72 -14.76
CA GLY A 134 1.94 -19.50 -13.63
C GLY A 134 2.60 -19.07 -12.35
N SER A 135 3.93 -19.04 -12.30
CA SER A 135 4.63 -18.62 -11.09
C SER A 135 4.59 -17.10 -10.95
N PRO A 136 4.63 -16.58 -9.72
CA PRO A 136 4.62 -15.14 -9.51
C PRO A 136 5.86 -14.47 -10.08
N ARG A 137 5.67 -13.39 -10.85
CA ARG A 137 6.81 -12.66 -11.39
C ARG A 137 7.51 -11.81 -10.34
N TYR A 138 6.86 -11.56 -9.22
CA TYR A 138 7.34 -10.63 -8.21
C TYR A 138 8.09 -11.28 -7.05
N GLU A 139 8.36 -12.55 -7.16
CA GLU A 139 8.88 -13.32 -6.03
C GLU A 139 10.19 -12.75 -5.47
N GLU A 140 11.15 -12.45 -6.34
CA GLU A 140 12.44 -11.94 -5.88
C GLU A 140 12.33 -10.55 -5.28
N ALA A 141 11.58 -9.67 -5.93
CA ALA A 141 11.39 -8.32 -5.41
C ALA A 141 10.64 -8.35 -4.08
N LEU A 142 9.71 -9.29 -3.92
CA LEU A 142 8.96 -9.45 -2.69
C LEU A 142 9.89 -9.87 -1.55
N LYS A 143 10.79 -10.80 -1.80
CA LYS A 143 11.75 -11.24 -0.78
C LYS A 143 12.61 -10.09 -0.28
N VAL A 144 13.08 -9.25 -1.19
CA VAL A 144 13.87 -8.09 -0.81
C VAL A 144 13.05 -7.11 0.02
N ALA A 145 11.83 -6.82 -0.42
CA ALA A 145 10.97 -5.87 0.27
C ALA A 145 10.61 -6.33 1.68
N VAL A 146 10.33 -7.62 1.84
CA VAL A 146 10.00 -8.20 3.15
C VAL A 146 11.18 -8.09 4.11
N ASN A 147 12.39 -8.20 3.61
CA ASN A 147 13.56 -8.05 4.45
C ASN A 147 13.82 -6.60 4.87
N ARG A 148 13.40 -5.66 4.03
CA ARG A 148 13.64 -4.24 4.29
C ARG A 148 12.53 -3.58 5.07
N HIS A 149 11.30 -4.01 4.88
CA HIS A 149 10.11 -3.35 5.41
C HIS A 149 9.15 -4.35 6.00
N ASP A 150 8.23 -3.82 6.81
CA ASP A 150 7.15 -4.62 7.38
C ASP A 150 6.03 -4.64 6.35
N LEU A 151 6.06 -5.62 5.48
CA LEU A 151 5.17 -5.65 4.31
C LEU A 151 3.98 -6.57 4.55
N SER A 152 2.79 -6.03 4.32
CA SER A 152 1.54 -6.80 4.34
C SER A 152 0.93 -6.76 2.95
N VAL A 153 0.36 -7.87 2.52
CA VAL A 153 -0.31 -7.96 1.22
C VAL A 153 -1.79 -8.09 1.47
N ILE A 154 -2.56 -7.20 0.84
CA ILE A 154 -4.02 -7.25 0.91
C ILE A 154 -4.52 -7.50 -0.51
N GLU A 155 -5.07 -8.67 -0.70
CA GLU A 155 -5.57 -9.04 -2.03
C GLU A 155 -6.93 -8.38 -2.25
N VAL A 156 -7.01 -7.56 -3.29
CA VAL A 156 -8.22 -6.80 -3.61
C VAL A 156 -8.69 -7.21 -4.97
N PHE A 157 -9.86 -7.79 -5.04
CA PHE A 157 -10.41 -8.24 -6.32
C PHE A 157 -11.93 -8.14 -6.28
N ASP A 158 -12.51 -7.97 -7.46
CA ASP A 158 -13.96 -8.02 -7.60
C ASP A 158 -14.31 -9.48 -7.85
N PRO A 159 -15.21 -10.07 -7.05
CA PRO A 159 -15.59 -11.48 -7.24
C PRO A 159 -16.05 -11.78 -8.64
N ARG A 160 -16.64 -10.82 -9.35
CA ARG A 160 -17.08 -11.01 -10.71
C ARG A 160 -15.91 -11.24 -11.67
N GLU A 161 -14.77 -10.64 -11.37
CA GLU A 161 -13.58 -10.87 -12.19
C GLU A 161 -13.09 -12.28 -12.06
N ARG A 162 -13.18 -12.84 -10.87
CA ARG A 162 -12.68 -14.17 -10.61
C ARG A 162 -13.61 -15.26 -11.11
N SER A 163 -14.88 -14.97 -11.17
CA SER A 163 -15.83 -15.99 -11.56
C SER A 163 -15.85 -16.27 -13.05
N ILE A 164 -15.47 -15.30 -13.86
CA ILE A 164 -15.56 -15.44 -15.30
C ILE A 164 -14.68 -16.55 -15.86
N PRO A 165 -13.44 -16.72 -15.45
CA PRO A 165 -12.60 -17.77 -16.03
C PRO A 165 -13.10 -19.17 -15.76
N ASN A 166 -13.97 -19.34 -14.81
CA ASN A 166 -14.45 -20.65 -14.47
C ASN A 166 -15.65 -21.08 -15.27
N VAL A 167 -16.14 -20.22 -16.10
CA VAL A 167 -17.33 -20.53 -16.86
C VAL A 167 -17.03 -21.47 -18.02
N GLY A 168 -15.85 -21.45 -18.50
CA GLY A 168 -15.46 -22.25 -19.65
C GLY A 168 -15.42 -23.75 -19.40
#